data_1f2d858323dd6dafbed8d4c6e25b4314
#
_entry.id   1f2d858323dd6dafbed8d4c6e25b4314
#
_cell.length_a   1.000
_cell.length_b   1.000
_cell.length_c   1.000
_cell.angle_alpha   90.00
_cell.angle_beta   90.00
_cell.angle_gamma   90.00
#
_symmetry.space_group_name_H-M   'P 1'
#
loop_
_entity.id
_entity.type
_entity.pdbx_description
1 polymer ?
#
loop_
_entity_poly.entity_id
_entity_poly.type
_entity_poly.pdbx_seq_one_letter_code
_entity_poly.pdbx_strand_id
1 'polypeptide(L)'
;MAKSTVYFTSELTPEAVVKMYRQLGIELPGKVAVKVHSGEDGNQNYLHPEFMKPVIDAVNGTVVECNTAYGGARNETPKHIELMKKHHWSDLFDIDIMDAEGPDVEWPVENGKVLKVNYLGKNIANYDSMLVLIHFKGHPMGGYGGALKQLSIGCASSAGKTYIHTGGKVTDQHILWENCAEQDTFLEAMADAASTVAKHFAGKIAYVAIMKNLSVDCDCCAVAEDPCMNDVGILSSLDPVALDRACIDLVMNSNDPGRDHFMERVNSRHGTHTIDTAEALGIGTQAYELVKV
;
A
#
# COMPACT_ATOMS: atom_id res chain seq x y z
N MET A 1 10.82 -9.71 -21.49
CA MET A 1 9.66 -8.80 -21.30
C MET A 1 10.14 -7.36 -21.48
N ALA A 2 9.29 -6.44 -21.90
CA ALA A 2 9.65 -5.03 -21.93
C ALA A 2 9.88 -4.55 -20.48
N LYS A 3 10.83 -3.63 -20.29
CA LYS A 3 11.07 -3.02 -19.00
C LYS A 3 9.99 -1.98 -18.68
N SER A 4 9.53 -1.94 -17.44
CA SER A 4 8.67 -0.87 -16.95
C SER A 4 9.48 0.37 -16.57
N THR A 5 8.94 1.56 -16.78
CA THR A 5 9.61 2.79 -16.36
C THR A 5 9.28 3.09 -14.91
N VAL A 6 10.31 3.36 -14.11
CA VAL A 6 10.21 3.88 -12.76
C VAL A 6 10.94 5.22 -12.71
N TYR A 7 10.21 6.29 -12.44
CA TYR A 7 10.80 7.61 -12.23
C TYR A 7 11.28 7.76 -10.80
N PHE A 8 12.36 8.50 -10.59
CA PHE A 8 12.96 8.74 -9.28
C PHE A 8 13.44 10.18 -9.14
N THR A 9 13.17 10.77 -7.99
CA THR A 9 13.80 12.03 -7.53
C THR A 9 14.22 11.90 -6.07
N SER A 10 15.35 12.51 -5.71
CA SER A 10 15.78 12.64 -4.31
C SER A 10 15.12 13.83 -3.60
N GLU A 11 14.38 14.65 -4.33
CA GLU A 11 13.65 15.78 -3.75
C GLU A 11 12.43 15.25 -2.98
N LEU A 12 12.32 15.63 -1.69
CA LEU A 12 11.24 15.20 -0.78
C LEU A 12 10.42 16.41 -0.34
N THR A 13 9.66 16.95 -1.29
CA THR A 13 8.73 18.06 -1.06
C THR A 13 7.32 17.68 -1.54
N PRO A 14 6.26 18.33 -1.02
CA PRO A 14 4.90 18.15 -1.53
C PRO A 14 4.78 18.38 -3.04
N GLU A 15 5.52 19.38 -3.57
CA GLU A 15 5.55 19.70 -5.00
C GLU A 15 6.23 18.61 -5.82
N ALA A 16 7.26 17.95 -5.26
CA ALA A 16 7.92 16.81 -5.89
C ALA A 16 6.96 15.63 -6.04
N VAL A 17 6.05 15.38 -5.08
CA VAL A 17 5.03 14.33 -5.20
C VAL A 17 4.13 14.59 -6.41
N VAL A 18 3.68 15.82 -6.61
CA VAL A 18 2.88 16.21 -7.80
C VAL A 18 3.67 16.03 -9.09
N LYS A 19 4.94 16.49 -9.09
CA LYS A 19 5.84 16.35 -10.25
C LYS A 19 5.99 14.88 -10.64
N MET A 20 6.22 13.99 -9.65
CA MET A 20 6.38 12.56 -9.88
C MET A 20 5.10 11.90 -10.40
N TYR A 21 3.93 12.29 -9.90
CA TYR A 21 2.66 11.84 -10.47
C TYR A 21 2.51 12.30 -11.94
N ARG A 22 2.70 13.58 -12.21
CA ARG A 22 2.57 14.14 -13.57
C ARG A 22 3.56 13.53 -14.57
N GLN A 23 4.73 13.10 -14.11
CA GLN A 23 5.73 12.42 -14.94
C GLN A 23 5.20 11.12 -15.56
N LEU A 24 4.20 10.48 -14.94
CA LEU A 24 3.58 9.26 -15.45
C LEU A 24 2.76 9.48 -16.73
N GLY A 25 2.36 10.73 -17.03
CA GLY A 25 1.59 11.07 -18.22
C GLY A 25 0.21 10.42 -18.30
N ILE A 26 -0.34 9.97 -17.17
CA ILE A 26 -1.67 9.37 -17.08
C ILE A 26 -2.67 10.40 -16.53
N GLU A 27 -3.87 10.41 -17.09
CA GLU A 27 -5.02 11.07 -16.49
C GLU A 27 -5.89 10.03 -15.79
N LEU A 28 -6.29 10.34 -14.56
CA LEU A 28 -7.19 9.49 -13.78
C LEU A 28 -8.63 9.97 -13.98
N PRO A 29 -9.46 9.23 -14.75
CA PRO A 29 -10.80 9.68 -15.09
C PRO A 29 -11.80 9.51 -13.96
N GLY A 30 -12.87 10.29 -14.00
CA GLY A 30 -14.06 10.13 -13.17
C GLY A 30 -13.80 10.41 -11.69
N LYS A 31 -14.42 9.60 -10.84
CA LYS A 31 -14.23 9.66 -9.38
C LYS A 31 -12.93 8.94 -8.99
N VAL A 32 -11.98 9.68 -8.46
CA VAL A 32 -10.64 9.18 -8.13
C VAL A 32 -10.56 8.74 -6.67
N ALA A 33 -10.25 7.46 -6.42
CA ALA A 33 -9.83 6.99 -5.11
C ALA A 33 -8.36 7.32 -4.87
N VAL A 34 -8.03 8.01 -3.78
CA VAL A 34 -6.65 8.19 -3.35
C VAL A 34 -6.37 7.31 -2.16
N LYS A 35 -5.70 6.17 -2.41
CA LYS A 35 -5.38 5.21 -1.35
C LYS A 35 -4.14 5.67 -0.58
N VAL A 36 -4.31 5.85 0.70
CA VAL A 36 -3.24 6.24 1.64
C VAL A 36 -3.10 5.24 2.78
N HIS A 37 -2.13 5.46 3.66
CA HIS A 37 -2.08 4.91 5.02
C HIS A 37 -2.12 6.08 5.99
N SER A 38 -3.19 6.19 6.76
CA SER A 38 -3.45 7.35 7.64
C SER A 38 -2.65 7.35 8.95
N GLY A 39 -1.94 6.25 9.25
CA GLY A 39 -1.23 6.03 10.51
C GLY A 39 -2.13 5.47 11.61
N GLU A 40 -1.58 4.62 12.48
CA GLU A 40 -2.25 4.18 13.72
C GLU A 40 -2.06 5.23 14.81
N ASP A 41 -2.96 5.26 15.79
CA ASP A 41 -2.83 6.18 16.92
C ASP A 41 -1.53 5.94 17.70
N GLY A 42 -0.73 6.99 17.85
CA GLY A 42 0.58 6.93 18.49
C GLY A 42 1.76 6.63 17.55
N ASN A 43 1.53 6.28 16.28
CA ASN A 43 2.61 6.13 15.30
C ASN A 43 3.21 7.49 14.95
N GLN A 44 4.53 7.62 15.08
CA GLN A 44 5.26 8.86 14.83
C GLN A 44 5.84 8.98 13.41
N ASN A 45 5.81 7.89 12.62
CA ASN A 45 6.53 7.82 11.33
C ASN A 45 5.64 8.03 10.11
N TYR A 46 4.31 7.95 10.26
CA TYR A 46 3.39 8.05 9.11
C TYR A 46 3.53 9.39 8.37
N LEU A 47 3.20 9.40 7.10
CA LEU A 47 3.22 10.62 6.29
C LEU A 47 2.01 11.50 6.60
N HIS A 48 2.27 12.74 7.01
CA HIS A 48 1.22 13.70 7.34
C HIS A 48 0.43 14.14 6.10
N PRO A 49 -0.88 14.43 6.26
CA PRO A 49 -1.76 14.78 5.14
C PRO A 49 -1.33 16.02 4.36
N GLU A 50 -0.68 17.00 5.01
CA GLU A 50 -0.18 18.22 4.36
C GLU A 50 0.87 17.90 3.30
N PHE A 51 1.70 16.87 3.53
CA PHE A 51 2.71 16.44 2.56
C PHE A 51 2.07 15.85 1.29
N MET A 52 0.92 15.24 1.42
CA MET A 52 0.18 14.62 0.32
C MET A 52 -0.79 15.59 -0.37
N LYS A 53 -1.13 16.71 0.29
CA LYS A 53 -2.21 17.60 -0.15
C LYS A 53 -2.09 18.03 -1.61
N PRO A 54 -0.96 18.53 -2.11
CA PRO A 54 -0.89 19.04 -3.47
C PRO A 54 -1.19 17.99 -4.55
N VAL A 55 -0.80 16.73 -4.34
CA VAL A 55 -1.08 15.67 -5.32
C VAL A 55 -2.53 15.17 -5.23
N ILE A 56 -3.13 15.13 -4.04
CA ILE A 56 -4.55 14.78 -3.85
C ILE A 56 -5.43 15.84 -4.50
N ASP A 57 -5.13 17.13 -4.28
CA ASP A 57 -5.82 18.24 -4.93
C ASP A 57 -5.68 18.18 -6.46
N ALA A 58 -4.49 17.82 -6.97
CA ALA A 58 -4.22 17.76 -8.40
C ALA A 58 -5.06 16.71 -9.15
N VAL A 59 -5.50 15.67 -8.46
CA VAL A 59 -6.38 14.63 -9.03
C VAL A 59 -7.85 14.80 -8.59
N ASN A 60 -8.16 15.80 -7.77
CA ASN A 60 -9.48 16.00 -7.16
C ASN A 60 -10.04 14.71 -6.57
N GLY A 61 -9.20 14.03 -5.77
CA GLY A 61 -9.49 12.68 -5.29
C GLY A 61 -10.10 12.65 -3.90
N THR A 62 -10.84 11.58 -3.60
CA THR A 62 -11.31 11.23 -2.26
C THR A 62 -10.27 10.33 -1.59
N VAL A 63 -9.87 10.65 -0.37
CA VAL A 63 -8.96 9.80 0.41
C VAL A 63 -9.69 8.56 0.89
N VAL A 64 -9.15 7.38 0.57
CA VAL A 64 -9.79 6.11 0.89
C VAL A 64 -8.93 5.23 1.78
N GLU A 65 -9.57 4.58 2.76
CA GLU A 65 -9.01 3.57 3.66
C GLU A 65 -10.04 2.45 3.89
N CYS A 66 -9.62 1.37 4.55
CA CYS A 66 -10.50 0.36 5.14
C CYS A 66 -10.13 0.11 6.60
N ASN A 67 -11.10 -0.32 7.39
CA ASN A 67 -10.88 -0.70 8.79
C ASN A 67 -9.85 -1.83 8.91
N THR A 68 -9.18 -1.92 10.06
CA THR A 68 -8.25 -3.03 10.36
C THR A 68 -9.02 -4.27 10.84
N ALA A 69 -8.36 -5.44 10.73
CA ALA A 69 -8.87 -6.71 11.23
C ALA A 69 -8.41 -7.03 12.66
N TYR A 70 -7.73 -6.13 13.31
CA TYR A 70 -7.18 -6.30 14.66
C TYR A 70 -7.42 -5.05 15.50
N GLY A 71 -7.30 -5.18 16.83
CA GLY A 71 -7.54 -4.08 17.75
C GLY A 71 -6.64 -2.87 17.52
N GLY A 72 -7.20 -1.68 17.65
CA GLY A 72 -6.55 -0.40 17.43
C GLY A 72 -7.58 0.69 17.20
N ALA A 73 -7.13 1.89 16.87
CA ALA A 73 -8.02 3.02 16.63
C ALA A 73 -8.70 2.98 15.25
N ARG A 74 -8.32 2.02 14.39
CA ARG A 74 -8.89 1.86 13.04
C ARG A 74 -9.71 0.57 12.87
N ASN A 75 -10.07 -0.13 13.95
CA ASN A 75 -10.79 -1.41 13.85
C ASN A 75 -12.31 -1.26 13.67
N GLU A 76 -12.84 -0.07 13.87
CA GLU A 76 -14.25 0.27 13.75
C GLU A 76 -14.39 1.64 13.08
N THR A 77 -15.33 1.77 12.16
CA THR A 77 -15.53 3.01 11.37
C THR A 77 -15.63 4.28 12.22
N PRO A 78 -16.40 4.36 13.32
CA PRO A 78 -16.44 5.58 14.12
C PRO A 78 -15.09 5.98 14.71
N LYS A 79 -14.33 5.01 15.23
CA LYS A 79 -12.99 5.25 15.78
C LYS A 79 -11.99 5.65 14.69
N HIS A 80 -12.10 5.00 13.52
CA HIS A 80 -11.24 5.30 12.38
C HIS A 80 -11.46 6.73 11.89
N ILE A 81 -12.71 7.19 11.79
CA ILE A 81 -13.04 8.57 11.44
C ILE A 81 -12.49 9.55 12.48
N GLU A 82 -12.60 9.25 13.79
CA GLU A 82 -12.01 10.07 14.85
C GLU A 82 -10.48 10.15 14.69
N LEU A 83 -9.82 9.04 14.38
CA LEU A 83 -8.38 9.04 14.14
C LEU A 83 -8.01 9.85 12.89
N MET A 84 -8.76 9.71 11.78
CA MET A 84 -8.55 10.52 10.58
C MET A 84 -8.67 12.01 10.88
N LYS A 85 -9.58 12.41 11.76
CA LYS A 85 -9.70 13.79 12.25
C LYS A 85 -8.53 14.17 13.15
N LYS A 86 -8.14 13.32 14.09
CA LYS A 86 -6.98 13.56 14.99
C LYS A 86 -5.68 13.75 14.20
N HIS A 87 -5.54 13.03 13.09
CA HIS A 87 -4.40 13.12 12.18
C HIS A 87 -4.58 14.17 11.07
N HIS A 88 -5.60 15.04 11.16
CA HIS A 88 -5.90 16.15 10.25
C HIS A 88 -6.26 15.74 8.81
N TRP A 89 -6.51 14.46 8.53
CA TRP A 89 -6.92 14.02 7.18
C TRP A 89 -8.29 14.58 6.79
N SER A 90 -9.28 14.49 7.67
CA SER A 90 -10.64 14.98 7.42
C SER A 90 -10.77 16.52 7.47
N ASP A 91 -9.74 17.22 7.95
CA ASP A 91 -9.70 18.69 7.88
C ASP A 91 -9.33 19.19 6.47
N LEU A 92 -8.67 18.33 5.69
CA LEU A 92 -8.10 18.68 4.38
C LEU A 92 -8.80 18.00 3.21
N PHE A 93 -9.47 16.84 3.42
CA PHE A 93 -10.00 16.00 2.37
C PHE A 93 -11.35 15.39 2.70
N ASP A 94 -12.10 15.04 1.66
CA ASP A 94 -13.18 14.08 1.75
C ASP A 94 -12.60 12.68 2.05
N ILE A 95 -13.15 12.01 3.04
CA ILE A 95 -12.69 10.69 3.52
C ILE A 95 -13.77 9.65 3.26
N ASP A 96 -13.36 8.50 2.74
CA ASP A 96 -14.22 7.32 2.60
C ASP A 96 -13.55 6.10 3.24
N ILE A 97 -14.12 5.60 4.32
CA ILE A 97 -13.77 4.28 4.87
C ILE A 97 -14.59 3.26 4.07
N MET A 98 -13.96 2.66 3.08
CA MET A 98 -14.65 1.90 2.02
C MET A 98 -15.47 0.70 2.51
N ASP A 99 -15.14 0.16 3.69
CA ASP A 99 -15.86 -0.92 4.38
C ASP A 99 -16.72 -0.44 5.55
N ALA A 100 -17.09 0.85 5.58
CA ALA A 100 -17.96 1.41 6.63
C ALA A 100 -19.35 0.77 6.63
N GLU A 101 -19.84 0.37 5.46
CA GLU A 101 -21.16 -0.24 5.27
C GLU A 101 -21.00 -1.55 4.49
N GLY A 102 -21.57 -2.62 5.03
CA GLY A 102 -21.59 -3.91 4.34
C GLY A 102 -22.71 -4.06 3.32
N PRO A 103 -22.79 -5.17 2.60
CA PRO A 103 -21.77 -6.22 2.52
C PRO A 103 -20.55 -5.81 1.68
N ASP A 104 -19.42 -6.51 1.89
CA ASP A 104 -18.23 -6.33 1.06
C ASP A 104 -18.51 -6.67 -0.41
N VAL A 105 -17.70 -6.10 -1.32
CA VAL A 105 -17.66 -6.61 -2.69
C VAL A 105 -16.68 -7.78 -2.78
N GLU A 106 -17.09 -8.79 -3.52
CA GLU A 106 -16.31 -10.01 -3.75
C GLU A 106 -15.80 -9.99 -5.19
N TRP A 107 -14.48 -9.82 -5.35
CA TRP A 107 -13.87 -9.93 -6.67
C TRP A 107 -13.15 -11.26 -6.82
N PRO A 108 -13.42 -12.01 -7.93
CA PRO A 108 -12.73 -13.28 -8.16
C PRO A 108 -11.25 -13.04 -8.39
N VAL A 109 -10.43 -13.93 -7.83
CA VAL A 109 -8.98 -13.94 -8.05
C VAL A 109 -8.67 -14.86 -9.21
N GLU A 110 -8.36 -14.28 -10.35
CA GLU A 110 -8.00 -15.05 -11.54
C GLU A 110 -6.58 -15.61 -11.43
N ASN A 111 -6.45 -16.91 -11.59
CA ASN A 111 -5.18 -17.64 -11.49
C ASN A 111 -4.49 -17.49 -10.13
N GLY A 112 -5.24 -17.17 -9.07
CA GLY A 112 -4.71 -17.02 -7.73
C GLY A 112 -4.04 -18.29 -7.23
N LYS A 113 -2.92 -18.10 -6.55
CA LYS A 113 -2.12 -19.20 -5.99
C LYS A 113 -2.75 -19.76 -4.72
N VAL A 114 -3.33 -18.88 -3.90
CA VAL A 114 -3.90 -19.15 -2.58
C VAL A 114 -5.39 -18.80 -2.54
N LEU A 115 -5.71 -17.55 -2.89
CA LEU A 115 -7.07 -17.02 -2.81
C LEU A 115 -7.90 -17.34 -4.05
N LYS A 116 -9.21 -17.49 -3.88
CA LYS A 116 -10.19 -17.61 -4.98
C LYS A 116 -11.04 -16.36 -5.13
N VAL A 117 -11.15 -15.59 -4.05
CA VAL A 117 -11.91 -14.35 -3.97
C VAL A 117 -11.15 -13.35 -3.12
N ASN A 118 -11.31 -12.07 -3.39
CA ASN A 118 -10.85 -10.97 -2.55
C ASN A 118 -12.07 -10.21 -2.01
N TYR A 119 -12.14 -10.04 -0.70
CA TYR A 119 -13.19 -9.28 -0.03
C TYR A 119 -12.71 -7.84 0.18
N LEU A 120 -13.35 -6.90 -0.50
CA LEU A 120 -12.96 -5.50 -0.53
C LEU A 120 -14.04 -4.64 0.12
N GLY A 121 -13.65 -3.50 0.65
CA GLY A 121 -14.61 -2.52 1.10
C GLY A 121 -15.59 -2.14 -0.02
N LYS A 122 -16.89 -2.22 0.24
CA LYS A 122 -17.99 -2.03 -0.73
C LYS A 122 -17.79 -0.80 -1.62
N ASN A 123 -17.33 0.30 -1.03
CA ASN A 123 -17.26 1.58 -1.72
C ASN A 123 -16.16 1.64 -2.78
N ILE A 124 -15.23 0.68 -2.84
CA ILE A 124 -14.20 0.64 -3.90
C ILE A 124 -14.85 0.60 -5.30
N ALA A 125 -16.03 -0.01 -5.42
CA ALA A 125 -16.78 -0.10 -6.67
C ALA A 125 -17.39 1.24 -7.15
N ASN A 126 -17.35 2.29 -6.32
CA ASN A 126 -17.85 3.63 -6.64
C ASN A 126 -16.81 4.52 -7.33
N TYR A 127 -15.58 4.02 -7.51
CA TYR A 127 -14.47 4.78 -8.08
C TYR A 127 -14.15 4.32 -9.50
N ASP A 128 -13.82 5.28 -10.35
CA ASP A 128 -13.49 5.03 -11.75
C ASP A 128 -11.99 4.82 -11.97
N SER A 129 -11.17 5.40 -11.08
CA SER A 129 -9.70 5.35 -11.14
C SER A 129 -9.08 5.45 -9.75
N MET A 130 -7.78 5.17 -9.65
CA MET A 130 -7.08 5.16 -8.36
C MET A 130 -5.68 5.77 -8.43
N LEU A 131 -5.36 6.63 -7.46
CA LEU A 131 -4.00 7.01 -7.12
C LEU A 131 -3.58 6.32 -5.84
N VAL A 132 -2.50 5.54 -5.87
CA VAL A 132 -1.95 4.88 -4.68
C VAL A 132 -0.76 5.68 -4.20
N LEU A 133 -0.92 6.35 -3.06
CA LEU A 133 0.15 7.08 -2.38
C LEU A 133 0.74 6.17 -1.30
N ILE A 134 1.98 5.79 -1.50
CA ILE A 134 2.65 4.77 -0.70
C ILE A 134 3.68 5.43 0.21
N HIS A 135 3.53 5.29 1.51
CA HIS A 135 4.67 5.41 2.40
C HIS A 135 5.43 4.09 2.35
N PHE A 136 6.61 4.06 1.73
CA PHE A 136 7.44 2.87 1.68
C PHE A 136 8.22 2.73 3.00
N LYS A 137 8.14 1.56 3.64
CA LYS A 137 8.74 1.26 4.96
C LYS A 137 8.83 -0.25 5.18
N GLY A 138 9.45 -0.66 6.29
CA GLY A 138 9.39 -2.04 6.76
C GLY A 138 7.99 -2.47 7.19
N HIS A 139 7.81 -3.77 7.42
CA HIS A 139 6.55 -4.33 7.90
C HIS A 139 6.78 -5.59 8.72
N PRO A 140 6.20 -5.72 9.93
CA PRO A 140 6.46 -6.86 10.83
C PRO A 140 6.05 -8.22 10.28
N MET A 141 5.04 -8.30 9.40
CA MET A 141 4.57 -9.54 8.80
C MET A 141 4.97 -9.68 7.33
N GLY A 142 4.83 -8.64 6.52
CA GLY A 142 5.10 -8.67 5.08
C GLY A 142 6.55 -8.34 4.68
N GLY A 143 7.43 -8.07 5.63
CA GLY A 143 8.80 -7.64 5.38
C GLY A 143 8.91 -6.15 5.01
N TYR A 144 8.09 -5.69 4.10
CA TYR A 144 7.97 -4.28 3.71
C TYR A 144 6.52 -3.89 3.40
N GLY A 145 6.24 -2.60 3.40
CA GLY A 145 4.98 -2.02 2.97
C GLY A 145 5.19 -1.14 1.74
N GLY A 146 4.71 -1.60 0.60
CA GLY A 146 4.81 -0.96 -0.71
C GLY A 146 3.47 -0.89 -1.44
N ALA A 147 3.51 -0.78 -2.78
CA ALA A 147 2.33 -0.75 -3.64
C ALA A 147 1.48 -2.02 -3.52
N LEU A 148 2.12 -3.19 -3.55
CA LEU A 148 1.43 -4.47 -3.46
C LEU A 148 0.66 -4.62 -2.14
N LYS A 149 1.23 -4.15 -1.02
CA LYS A 149 0.53 -4.14 0.26
C LYS A 149 -0.64 -3.15 0.27
N GLN A 150 -0.50 -1.98 -0.33
CA GLN A 150 -1.59 -1.01 -0.41
C GLN A 150 -2.77 -1.54 -1.23
N LEU A 151 -2.49 -2.24 -2.34
CA LEU A 151 -3.52 -2.86 -3.17
C LEU A 151 -4.21 -4.03 -2.47
N SER A 152 -3.45 -4.86 -1.74
CA SER A 152 -3.99 -6.03 -1.03
C SER A 152 -4.63 -5.63 0.31
N ILE A 153 -3.83 -5.62 1.37
CA ILE A 153 -4.28 -5.31 2.74
C ILE A 153 -4.92 -3.91 2.81
N GLY A 154 -4.41 -2.93 2.06
CA GLY A 154 -4.93 -1.55 2.09
C GLY A 154 -6.36 -1.41 1.56
N CYS A 155 -6.74 -2.17 0.53
CA CYS A 155 -8.07 -2.11 -0.09
C CYS A 155 -9.04 -3.18 0.42
N ALA A 156 -8.53 -4.24 1.05
CA ALA A 156 -9.37 -5.28 1.64
C ALA A 156 -10.20 -4.74 2.81
N SER A 157 -11.44 -5.19 2.94
CA SER A 157 -12.26 -4.97 4.13
C SER A 157 -11.63 -5.62 5.36
N SER A 158 -12.18 -5.38 6.55
CA SER A 158 -11.75 -6.05 7.76
C SER A 158 -11.82 -7.59 7.63
N ALA A 159 -12.90 -8.12 7.04
CA ALA A 159 -13.04 -9.54 6.72
C ALA A 159 -12.02 -10.00 5.66
N GLY A 160 -11.80 -9.19 4.62
CA GLY A 160 -10.81 -9.46 3.58
C GLY A 160 -9.37 -9.46 4.10
N LYS A 161 -9.02 -8.56 5.00
CA LYS A 161 -7.72 -8.57 5.67
C LYS A 161 -7.52 -9.88 6.45
N THR A 162 -8.54 -10.32 7.19
CA THR A 162 -8.52 -11.60 7.90
C THR A 162 -8.31 -12.75 6.92
N TYR A 163 -9.04 -12.76 5.82
CA TYR A 163 -8.96 -13.79 4.79
C TYR A 163 -7.56 -13.88 4.16
N ILE A 164 -6.94 -12.74 3.87
CA ILE A 164 -5.56 -12.68 3.34
C ILE A 164 -4.56 -13.21 4.37
N HIS A 165 -4.62 -12.74 5.63
CA HIS A 165 -3.68 -13.15 6.68
C HIS A 165 -3.78 -14.65 7.02
N THR A 166 -4.93 -15.23 6.80
CA THR A 166 -5.17 -16.66 7.07
C THR A 166 -4.99 -17.55 5.84
N GLY A 167 -4.54 -17.00 4.69
CA GLY A 167 -4.37 -17.77 3.46
C GLY A 167 -5.69 -18.36 2.95
N GLY A 168 -6.77 -17.60 3.06
CA GLY A 168 -8.08 -17.99 2.56
C GLY A 168 -8.87 -18.94 3.47
N LYS A 169 -8.54 -19.04 4.76
CA LYS A 169 -9.21 -19.99 5.67
C LYS A 169 -10.45 -19.41 6.35
N VAL A 170 -10.36 -18.19 6.88
CA VAL A 170 -11.44 -17.56 7.66
C VAL A 170 -11.56 -16.07 7.35
N THR A 171 -12.76 -15.52 7.56
CA THR A 171 -13.06 -14.09 7.43
C THR A 171 -13.41 -13.44 8.77
N ASP A 172 -13.59 -14.24 9.83
CA ASP A 172 -13.87 -13.77 11.17
C ASP A 172 -12.60 -13.26 11.85
N GLN A 173 -12.54 -11.96 12.09
CA GLN A 173 -11.39 -11.29 12.71
C GLN A 173 -11.10 -11.75 14.14
N HIS A 174 -12.09 -12.29 14.86
CA HIS A 174 -11.92 -12.73 16.25
C HIS A 174 -11.02 -13.94 16.38
N ILE A 175 -10.90 -14.74 15.31
CA ILE A 175 -10.05 -15.95 15.25
C ILE A 175 -8.87 -15.80 14.28
N LEU A 176 -8.56 -14.58 13.86
CA LEU A 176 -7.47 -14.29 12.91
C LEU A 176 -6.14 -14.89 13.39
N TRP A 177 -5.74 -14.54 14.61
CA TRP A 177 -4.41 -14.89 15.12
C TRP A 177 -4.21 -16.39 15.38
N GLU A 178 -5.30 -17.13 15.57
CA GLU A 178 -5.28 -18.58 15.73
C GLU A 178 -5.15 -19.31 14.38
N ASN A 179 -5.43 -18.61 13.27
CA ASN A 179 -5.50 -19.17 11.93
C ASN A 179 -4.51 -18.58 10.93
N CYS A 180 -3.51 -17.82 11.39
CA CYS A 180 -2.51 -17.22 10.52
C CYS A 180 -1.91 -18.25 9.56
N ALA A 181 -1.71 -17.84 8.32
CA ALA A 181 -1.05 -18.67 7.32
C ALA A 181 0.46 -18.74 7.58
N GLU A 182 1.10 -19.76 7.02
CA GLU A 182 2.55 -19.79 6.89
C GLU A 182 3.04 -18.58 6.08
N GLN A 183 4.27 -18.15 6.34
CA GLN A 183 4.81 -16.88 5.83
C GLN A 183 4.64 -16.72 4.31
N ASP A 184 5.08 -17.69 3.52
CA ASP A 184 5.03 -17.59 2.06
C ASP A 184 3.58 -17.65 1.54
N THR A 185 2.73 -18.47 2.16
CA THR A 185 1.29 -18.51 1.85
C THR A 185 0.61 -17.16 2.10
N PHE A 186 0.97 -16.45 3.17
CA PHE A 186 0.46 -15.11 3.44
C PHE A 186 0.91 -14.10 2.36
N LEU A 187 2.19 -14.15 1.95
CA LEU A 187 2.73 -13.27 0.91
C LEU A 187 2.11 -13.54 -0.46
N GLU A 188 1.86 -14.82 -0.77
CA GLU A 188 1.14 -15.24 -1.98
C GLU A 188 -0.33 -14.76 -1.96
N ALA A 189 -1.01 -14.88 -0.83
CA ALA A 189 -2.36 -14.37 -0.64
C ALA A 189 -2.42 -12.83 -0.80
N MET A 190 -1.39 -12.11 -0.34
CA MET A 190 -1.26 -10.66 -0.59
C MET A 190 -1.15 -10.36 -2.08
N ALA A 191 -0.31 -11.09 -2.82
CA ALA A 191 -0.16 -10.88 -4.26
C ALA A 191 -1.46 -11.21 -5.01
N ASP A 192 -2.15 -12.30 -4.63
CA ASP A 192 -3.46 -12.67 -5.17
C ASP A 192 -4.48 -11.54 -5.00
N ALA A 193 -4.61 -11.02 -3.78
CA ALA A 193 -5.51 -9.90 -3.48
C ALA A 193 -5.14 -8.63 -4.24
N ALA A 194 -3.85 -8.27 -4.30
CA ALA A 194 -3.36 -7.11 -5.05
C ALA A 194 -3.71 -7.21 -6.54
N SER A 195 -3.68 -8.45 -7.10
CA SER A 195 -3.97 -8.67 -8.51
C SER A 195 -5.38 -8.27 -8.92
N THR A 196 -6.36 -8.43 -8.04
CA THR A 196 -7.76 -8.06 -8.32
C THR A 196 -7.92 -6.55 -8.47
N VAL A 197 -7.30 -5.77 -7.58
CA VAL A 197 -7.38 -4.32 -7.60
C VAL A 197 -6.59 -3.74 -8.78
N ALA A 198 -5.36 -4.24 -9.01
CA ALA A 198 -4.54 -3.81 -10.14
C ALA A 198 -5.22 -4.08 -11.50
N LYS A 199 -5.88 -5.25 -11.66
CA LYS A 199 -6.61 -5.60 -12.88
C LYS A 199 -7.90 -4.78 -13.04
N HIS A 200 -8.64 -4.53 -11.96
CA HIS A 200 -9.87 -3.73 -12.02
C HIS A 200 -9.61 -2.30 -12.49
N PHE A 201 -8.55 -1.68 -11.99
CA PHE A 201 -8.18 -0.32 -12.39
C PHE A 201 -7.12 -0.28 -13.51
N ALA A 202 -6.91 -1.36 -14.25
CA ALA A 202 -5.89 -1.41 -15.31
C ALA A 202 -6.05 -0.25 -16.31
N GLY A 203 -4.95 0.49 -16.55
CA GLY A 203 -4.93 1.70 -17.39
C GLY A 203 -5.53 2.95 -16.73
N LYS A 204 -5.99 2.87 -15.48
CA LYS A 204 -6.61 3.96 -14.71
C LYS A 204 -6.08 3.99 -13.26
N ILE A 205 -4.87 3.54 -13.05
CA ILE A 205 -4.21 3.50 -11.74
C ILE A 205 -2.78 4.03 -11.85
N ALA A 206 -2.36 4.79 -10.86
CA ALA A 206 -1.01 5.34 -10.76
C ALA A 206 -0.46 5.09 -9.35
N TYR A 207 0.85 4.92 -9.25
CA TYR A 207 1.54 4.63 -8.00
C TYR A 207 2.65 5.66 -7.75
N VAL A 208 2.68 6.22 -6.55
CA VAL A 208 3.75 7.11 -6.08
C VAL A 208 4.22 6.62 -4.72
N ALA A 209 5.47 6.20 -4.61
CA ALA A 209 6.10 5.74 -3.39
C ALA A 209 7.00 6.81 -2.80
N ILE A 210 6.80 7.14 -1.54
CA ILE A 210 7.57 8.12 -0.79
C ILE A 210 8.42 7.34 0.23
N MET A 211 9.74 7.41 0.05
CA MET A 211 10.75 6.76 0.87
C MET A 211 11.32 7.77 1.87
N LYS A 212 10.48 8.11 2.84
CA LYS A 212 10.75 9.05 3.94
C LYS A 212 10.41 8.39 5.27
N ASN A 213 11.11 8.75 6.34
CA ASN A 213 10.91 8.15 7.66
C ASN A 213 10.99 6.60 7.62
N LEU A 214 12.06 6.06 7.03
CA LEU A 214 12.22 4.63 6.75
C LEU A 214 12.46 3.83 8.04
N SER A 215 11.39 3.41 8.70
CA SER A 215 11.39 2.49 9.84
C SER A 215 11.27 1.04 9.37
N VAL A 216 11.74 0.09 10.19
CA VAL A 216 11.48 -1.34 10.01
C VAL A 216 10.04 -1.71 10.33
N ASP A 217 9.30 -0.83 11.02
CA ASP A 217 7.91 -1.02 11.38
C ASP A 217 6.96 -0.25 10.45
N CYS A 218 5.72 -0.72 10.42
CA CYS A 218 4.67 -0.14 9.60
C CYS A 218 3.92 0.96 10.35
N ASP A 219 3.33 1.91 9.62
CA ASP A 219 2.41 2.92 10.17
C ASP A 219 1.19 2.32 10.87
N CYS A 220 0.95 1.02 10.72
CA CYS A 220 -0.10 0.29 11.43
C CYS A 220 0.30 -0.14 12.86
N CYS A 221 1.53 0.09 13.27
CA CYS A 221 2.00 -0.14 14.62
C CYS A 221 1.83 1.15 15.44
N ALA A 222 1.09 1.11 16.54
CA ALA A 222 0.93 2.26 17.44
C ALA A 222 2.27 2.72 18.04
N VAL A 223 3.16 1.77 18.32
CA VAL A 223 4.54 2.01 18.74
C VAL A 223 5.44 1.39 17.69
N ALA A 224 6.15 2.23 16.96
CA ALA A 224 7.09 1.83 15.91
C ALA A 224 8.51 2.22 16.30
N GLU A 225 9.50 1.49 15.80
CA GLU A 225 10.89 1.94 15.88
C GLU A 225 11.06 3.28 15.13
N ASP A 226 11.96 4.11 15.60
CA ASP A 226 12.35 5.30 14.86
C ASP A 226 12.92 4.94 13.47
N PRO A 227 12.92 5.87 12.51
CA PRO A 227 13.51 5.62 11.20
C PRO A 227 14.97 5.14 11.34
N CYS A 228 15.27 3.98 10.76
CA CYS A 228 16.60 3.37 10.82
C CYS A 228 17.51 3.82 9.68
N MET A 229 16.95 4.40 8.62
CA MET A 229 17.66 4.90 7.44
C MET A 229 17.32 6.37 7.18
N ASN A 230 18.23 7.06 6.51
CA ASN A 230 17.94 8.38 5.95
C ASN A 230 16.86 8.31 4.88
N ASP A 231 16.17 9.43 4.70
CA ASP A 231 15.22 9.61 3.62
C ASP A 231 15.90 9.40 2.26
N VAL A 232 15.21 8.74 1.32
CA VAL A 232 15.78 8.37 0.01
C VAL A 232 15.23 9.24 -1.12
N GLY A 233 13.91 9.43 -1.17
CA GLY A 233 13.28 10.19 -2.25
C GLY A 233 11.88 9.70 -2.59
N ILE A 234 11.42 10.03 -3.80
CA ILE A 234 10.11 9.69 -4.32
C ILE A 234 10.27 8.92 -5.61
N LEU A 235 9.53 7.82 -5.75
CA LEU A 235 9.44 7.04 -6.99
C LEU A 235 8.01 7.06 -7.51
N SER A 236 7.84 6.92 -8.83
CA SER A 236 6.53 6.71 -9.44
C SER A 236 6.59 5.76 -10.62
N SER A 237 5.52 4.98 -10.79
CA SER A 237 5.37 4.04 -11.91
C SER A 237 3.89 3.76 -12.19
N LEU A 238 3.58 3.22 -13.37
CA LEU A 238 2.30 2.60 -13.70
C LEU A 238 2.30 1.10 -13.41
N ASP A 239 3.42 0.56 -12.94
CA ASP A 239 3.64 -0.85 -12.64
C ASP A 239 3.97 -1.01 -11.15
N PRO A 240 3.08 -1.64 -10.34
CA PRO A 240 3.30 -1.78 -8.90
C PRO A 240 4.45 -2.74 -8.54
N VAL A 241 4.72 -3.74 -9.40
CA VAL A 241 5.79 -4.72 -9.21
C VAL A 241 7.15 -4.06 -9.44
N ALA A 242 7.28 -3.31 -10.55
CA ALA A 242 8.48 -2.55 -10.87
C ALA A 242 8.79 -1.49 -9.79
N LEU A 243 7.74 -0.82 -9.30
CA LEU A 243 7.89 0.21 -8.27
C LEU A 243 8.41 -0.37 -6.96
N ASP A 244 7.77 -1.45 -6.45
CA ASP A 244 8.18 -2.08 -5.21
C ASP A 244 9.60 -2.68 -5.36
N ARG A 245 9.91 -3.29 -6.50
CA ARG A 245 11.26 -3.79 -6.80
C ARG A 245 12.29 -2.68 -6.78
N ALA A 246 12.03 -1.54 -7.42
CA ALA A 246 12.93 -0.40 -7.43
C ALA A 246 13.15 0.20 -6.03
N CYS A 247 12.12 0.28 -5.20
CA CYS A 247 12.26 0.72 -3.81
C CYS A 247 13.17 -0.23 -3.01
N ILE A 248 12.98 -1.54 -3.11
CA ILE A 248 13.84 -2.54 -2.46
C ILE A 248 15.28 -2.43 -2.96
N ASP A 249 15.49 -2.29 -4.26
CA ASP A 249 16.84 -2.16 -4.83
C ASP A 249 17.56 -0.89 -4.37
N LEU A 250 16.84 0.24 -4.22
CA LEU A 250 17.44 1.46 -3.67
C LEU A 250 17.89 1.27 -2.21
N VAL A 251 17.09 0.59 -1.38
CA VAL A 251 17.51 0.24 -0.02
C VAL A 251 18.71 -0.71 -0.05
N MET A 252 18.61 -1.80 -0.79
CA MET A 252 19.63 -2.86 -0.83
C MET A 252 21.00 -2.34 -1.32
N ASN A 253 21.00 -1.40 -2.26
CA ASN A 253 22.23 -0.82 -2.82
C ASN A 253 22.66 0.48 -2.10
N SER A 254 21.98 0.88 -1.03
CA SER A 254 22.36 2.04 -0.24
C SER A 254 23.64 1.80 0.58
N ASN A 255 24.40 2.88 0.79
CA ASN A 255 25.53 2.90 1.74
C ASN A 255 25.10 3.38 3.14
N ASP A 256 23.79 3.54 3.37
CA ASP A 256 23.26 3.96 4.67
C ASP A 256 23.57 2.91 5.74
N PRO A 257 24.05 3.30 6.94
CA PRO A 257 24.35 2.34 8.01
C PRO A 257 23.13 1.55 8.50
N GLY A 258 21.92 2.08 8.35
CA GLY A 258 20.66 1.41 8.73
C GLY A 258 20.15 0.40 7.69
N ARG A 259 20.77 0.36 6.50
CA ARG A 259 20.40 -0.57 5.42
C ARG A 259 20.26 -2.02 5.88
N ASP A 260 21.23 -2.52 6.63
CA ASP A 260 21.28 -3.93 7.03
C ASP A 260 20.15 -4.25 8.01
N HIS A 261 19.79 -3.32 8.89
CA HIS A 261 18.66 -3.46 9.81
C HIS A 261 17.31 -3.49 9.03
N PHE A 262 17.16 -2.59 8.05
CA PHE A 262 15.98 -2.61 7.19
C PHE A 262 15.89 -3.90 6.37
N MET A 263 16.99 -4.31 5.73
CA MET A 263 17.01 -5.52 4.90
C MET A 263 16.88 -6.81 5.72
N GLU A 264 17.30 -6.83 6.98
CA GLU A 264 17.02 -7.93 7.89
C GLU A 264 15.50 -8.13 8.06
N ARG A 265 14.74 -7.05 8.27
CA ARG A 265 13.28 -7.12 8.34
C ARG A 265 12.67 -7.67 7.04
N VAL A 266 13.12 -7.19 5.89
CA VAL A 266 12.65 -7.67 4.59
C VAL A 266 12.96 -9.16 4.40
N ASN A 267 14.19 -9.57 4.68
CA ASN A 267 14.67 -10.93 4.44
C ASN A 267 14.08 -11.94 5.44
N SER A 268 14.01 -11.60 6.73
CA SER A 268 13.45 -12.49 7.77
C SER A 268 11.96 -12.80 7.56
N ARG A 269 11.29 -11.96 6.76
CA ARG A 269 9.88 -12.14 6.39
C ARG A 269 9.69 -12.58 4.93
N HIS A 270 10.77 -12.96 4.23
CA HIS A 270 10.73 -13.32 2.79
C HIS A 270 10.02 -12.25 1.94
N GLY A 271 10.10 -10.96 2.32
CA GLY A 271 9.23 -9.89 1.82
C GLY A 271 9.17 -9.78 0.29
N THR A 272 10.26 -10.08 -0.43
CA THR A 272 10.30 -10.05 -1.90
C THR A 272 9.49 -11.16 -2.56
N HIS A 273 9.08 -12.22 -1.83
CA HIS A 273 8.24 -13.29 -2.38
C HIS A 273 6.87 -12.78 -2.87
N THR A 274 6.36 -11.70 -2.27
CA THR A 274 5.15 -11.02 -2.78
C THR A 274 5.38 -10.43 -4.17
N ILE A 275 6.57 -9.86 -4.42
CA ILE A 275 6.95 -9.30 -5.74
C ILE A 275 7.03 -10.42 -6.79
N ASP A 276 7.69 -11.54 -6.46
CA ASP A 276 7.84 -12.69 -7.34
C ASP A 276 6.48 -13.27 -7.73
N THR A 277 5.59 -13.40 -6.75
CA THR A 277 4.23 -13.92 -6.97
C THR A 277 3.39 -12.94 -7.79
N ALA A 278 3.48 -11.63 -7.53
CA ALA A 278 2.76 -10.62 -8.30
C ALA A 278 3.20 -10.57 -9.77
N GLU A 279 4.50 -10.71 -10.05
CA GLU A 279 5.02 -10.86 -11.42
C GLU A 279 4.47 -12.13 -12.10
N ALA A 280 4.45 -13.25 -11.39
CA ALA A 280 3.90 -14.51 -11.90
C ALA A 280 2.40 -14.42 -12.21
N LEU A 281 1.63 -13.58 -11.49
CA LEU A 281 0.22 -13.27 -11.75
C LEU A 281 0.02 -12.28 -12.91
N GLY A 282 1.09 -11.74 -13.46
CA GLY A 282 1.08 -10.87 -14.64
C GLY A 282 0.56 -9.45 -14.37
N ILE A 283 0.64 -8.95 -13.13
CA ILE A 283 0.21 -7.58 -12.81
C ILE A 283 1.33 -6.54 -12.91
N GLY A 284 2.51 -6.96 -13.32
CA GLY A 284 3.68 -6.12 -13.56
C GLY A 284 4.92 -6.93 -13.82
N THR A 285 6.08 -6.29 -13.86
CA THR A 285 7.39 -6.95 -14.04
C THR A 285 8.45 -6.35 -13.13
N GLN A 286 9.36 -7.19 -12.66
CA GLN A 286 10.54 -6.76 -11.91
C GLN A 286 11.61 -6.11 -12.79
N ALA A 287 11.51 -6.30 -14.11
CA ALA A 287 12.42 -5.66 -15.05
C ALA A 287 12.03 -4.19 -15.27
N TYR A 288 12.83 -3.26 -14.78
CA TYR A 288 12.54 -1.83 -14.89
C TYR A 288 13.76 -1.02 -15.39
N GLU A 289 13.46 0.20 -15.81
CA GLU A 289 14.44 1.26 -16.06
C GLU A 289 14.19 2.39 -15.07
N LEU A 290 15.22 2.76 -14.29
CA LEU A 290 15.15 3.87 -13.34
C LEU A 290 15.53 5.17 -14.04
N VAL A 291 14.56 6.10 -14.15
CA VAL A 291 14.75 7.40 -14.81
C VAL A 291 14.79 8.48 -13.71
N LYS A 292 15.92 9.15 -13.56
CA LYS A 292 16.07 10.29 -12.62
C LYS A 292 15.43 11.54 -13.21
N VAL A 293 14.67 12.28 -12.35
CA VAL A 293 13.86 13.45 -12.75
C VAL A 293 14.25 14.69 -11.94
#